data_333b40552d89ffd4060e6a08459f4a2c
#
_entry.id   333b40552d89ffd4060e6a08459f4a2c
#
_cell.length_a   1.000
_cell.length_b   1.000
_cell.length_c   1.000
_cell.angle_alpha   90.00
_cell.angle_beta   90.00
_cell.angle_gamma   90.00
#
_symmetry.space_group_name_H-M   'P 1'
#
loop_
_entity.id
_entity.type
_entity.pdbx_description
1 polymer ?
#
loop_
_entity_poly.entity_id
_entity_poly.type
_entity_poly.pdbx_seq_one_letter_code
_entity_poly.pdbx_strand_id
1 'polypeptide(L)'
;MTHPLKAALGSPLYRKLLAIRLTGQAGDGMLQSALATFVLFSPERQASASAIAAAFAILALPYSLIGPFTGVLLDRWRRQRVLFWGNLLRALSMIPVIWFTAQGNSGVGLGISVLAAIGINRFVLAGLSAAVPLTVPEPSLTTANAIAPTAGTMAAAVAAFLGVGLRQAL
;
A
#
# COMPACT_ATOMS: atom_id res chain seq x y z
N MET A 1 -0.49 -7.20 35.61
CA MET A 1 0.13 -7.39 34.28
C MET A 1 -0.85 -6.86 33.23
N THR A 2 -0.57 -5.78 32.59
CA THR A 2 -1.43 -5.25 31.51
C THR A 2 -1.31 -6.15 30.29
N HIS A 3 -2.45 -6.55 29.73
CA HIS A 3 -2.48 -7.38 28.52
C HIS A 3 -1.70 -6.66 27.38
N PRO A 4 -0.74 -7.30 26.70
CA PRO A 4 0.15 -6.64 25.72
C PRO A 4 -0.60 -5.89 24.62
N LEU A 5 -1.80 -6.35 24.26
CA LEU A 5 -2.70 -5.65 23.33
C LEU A 5 -3.15 -4.28 23.88
N LYS A 6 -3.58 -4.22 25.15
CA LYS A 6 -3.99 -2.96 25.79
C LYS A 6 -2.83 -1.99 25.90
N ALA A 7 -1.62 -2.49 26.19
CA ALA A 7 -0.42 -1.67 26.27
C ALA A 7 -0.04 -1.09 24.89
N ALA A 8 -0.10 -1.89 23.82
CA ALA A 8 0.17 -1.41 22.46
C ALA A 8 -0.86 -0.37 22.02
N LEU A 9 -2.16 -0.63 22.14
CA LEU A 9 -3.24 0.29 21.77
C LEU A 9 -3.34 1.52 22.70
N GLY A 10 -2.78 1.44 23.91
CA GLY A 10 -2.65 2.55 24.84
C GLY A 10 -1.67 3.64 24.36
N SER A 11 -0.71 3.29 23.51
CA SER A 11 0.26 4.25 22.98
C SER A 11 -0.39 5.17 21.94
N PRO A 12 -0.38 6.51 22.15
CA PRO A 12 -0.94 7.46 21.18
C PRO A 12 -0.12 7.48 19.88
N LEU A 13 1.18 7.22 19.94
CA LEU A 13 2.05 7.15 18.77
C LEU A 13 1.72 5.92 17.92
N TYR A 14 1.52 4.77 18.56
CA TYR A 14 1.13 3.56 17.86
C TYR A 14 -0.24 3.68 17.18
N ARG A 15 -1.22 4.28 17.86
CA ARG A 15 -2.54 4.54 17.27
C ARG A 15 -2.46 5.44 16.03
N LYS A 16 -1.63 6.49 16.06
CA LYS A 16 -1.40 7.36 14.88
C LYS A 16 -0.76 6.57 13.74
N LEU A 17 0.26 5.75 14.04
CA LEU A 17 0.91 4.90 13.05
C LEU A 17 -0.08 3.89 12.44
N LEU A 18 -0.89 3.26 13.28
CA LEU A 18 -1.91 2.32 12.84
C LEU A 18 -2.96 3.00 11.97
N ALA A 19 -3.44 4.19 12.34
CA ALA A 19 -4.39 4.96 11.53
C ALA A 19 -3.83 5.30 10.14
N ILE A 20 -2.58 5.78 10.06
CA ILE A 20 -1.91 6.06 8.78
C ILE A 20 -1.83 4.77 7.94
N ARG A 21 -1.49 3.63 8.57
CA ARG A 21 -1.41 2.36 7.87
C ARG A 21 -2.76 1.90 7.35
N LEU A 22 -3.80 1.94 8.17
CA LEU A 22 -5.15 1.51 7.80
C LEU A 22 -5.72 2.35 6.65
N THR A 23 -5.65 3.68 6.78
CA THR A 23 -6.11 4.60 5.74
C THR A 23 -5.35 4.39 4.43
N GLY A 24 -4.04 4.23 4.53
CA GLY A 24 -3.20 3.96 3.38
C GLY A 24 -3.56 2.65 2.69
N GLN A 25 -3.64 1.55 3.42
CA GLN A 25 -3.96 0.26 2.84
C GLN A 25 -5.43 0.15 2.36
N ALA A 26 -6.35 0.88 2.96
CA ALA A 26 -7.70 1.02 2.41
C ALA A 26 -7.69 1.68 1.01
N GLY A 27 -6.94 2.76 0.85
CA GLY A 27 -6.73 3.39 -0.47
C GLY A 27 -6.12 2.42 -1.49
N ASP A 28 -5.16 1.59 -1.08
CA ASP A 28 -4.57 0.56 -1.96
C ASP A 28 -5.59 -0.51 -2.36
N GLY A 29 -6.43 -0.94 -1.43
CA GLY A 29 -7.49 -1.90 -1.71
C GLY A 29 -8.47 -1.37 -2.76
N MET A 30 -8.89 -0.10 -2.63
CA MET A 30 -9.74 0.55 -3.64
C MET A 30 -9.04 0.66 -5.00
N LEU A 31 -7.77 1.07 -5.02
CA LEU A 31 -7.00 1.14 -6.26
C LEU A 31 -6.88 -0.22 -6.93
N GLN A 32 -6.54 -1.26 -6.17
CA GLN A 32 -6.39 -2.62 -6.70
C GLN A 32 -7.72 -3.16 -7.26
N SER A 33 -8.84 -2.91 -6.58
CA SER A 33 -10.16 -3.30 -7.09
C SER A 33 -10.53 -2.56 -8.36
N ALA A 34 -10.25 -1.26 -8.44
CA ALA A 34 -10.49 -0.46 -9.63
C ALA A 34 -9.65 -0.94 -10.83
N LEU A 35 -8.37 -1.21 -10.61
CA LEU A 35 -7.47 -1.73 -11.64
C LEU A 35 -7.86 -3.15 -12.09
N ALA A 36 -8.17 -4.05 -11.15
CA ALA A 36 -8.64 -5.39 -11.46
C ALA A 36 -9.90 -5.34 -12.32
N THR A 37 -10.84 -4.48 -11.95
CA THR A 37 -12.07 -4.29 -12.71
C THR A 37 -11.82 -3.69 -14.10
N PHE A 38 -10.92 -2.71 -14.21
CA PHE A 38 -10.53 -2.11 -15.48
C PHE A 38 -9.89 -3.12 -16.43
N VAL A 39 -9.05 -4.03 -15.91
CA VAL A 39 -8.40 -5.08 -16.71
C VAL A 39 -9.38 -6.19 -17.09
N LEU A 40 -10.19 -6.68 -16.13
CA LEU A 40 -11.06 -7.83 -16.33
C LEU A 40 -12.28 -7.53 -17.22
N PHE A 41 -12.80 -6.31 -17.14
CA PHE A 41 -14.01 -5.91 -17.88
C PHE A 41 -13.74 -5.06 -19.12
N SER A 42 -12.52 -5.11 -19.65
CA SER A 42 -12.19 -4.54 -20.98
C SER A 42 -12.02 -5.67 -21.99
N PRO A 43 -13.14 -6.18 -22.61
CA PRO A 43 -13.12 -7.35 -23.49
C PRO A 43 -12.27 -7.15 -24.76
N GLU A 44 -12.10 -5.90 -25.18
CA GLU A 44 -11.25 -5.54 -26.34
C GLU A 44 -9.75 -5.72 -26.09
N ARG A 45 -9.38 -6.03 -24.85
CA ARG A 45 -8.01 -6.10 -24.37
C ARG A 45 -7.70 -7.48 -23.82
N GLN A 46 -8.25 -8.54 -24.44
CA GLN A 46 -7.91 -9.91 -24.07
C GLN A 46 -6.39 -10.04 -24.01
N ALA A 47 -5.89 -9.99 -22.77
CA ALA A 47 -4.49 -9.98 -22.50
C ALA A 47 -3.89 -11.29 -23.03
N SER A 48 -2.97 -11.16 -23.99
CA SER A 48 -2.15 -12.29 -24.39
C SER A 48 -1.44 -12.86 -23.15
N ALA A 49 -1.11 -14.15 -23.16
CA ALA A 49 -0.37 -14.77 -22.05
C ALA A 49 0.89 -13.96 -21.67
N SER A 50 1.54 -13.31 -22.65
CA SER A 50 2.68 -12.42 -22.45
C SER A 50 2.32 -11.14 -21.71
N ALA A 51 1.14 -10.55 -21.94
CA ALA A 51 0.70 -9.36 -21.22
C ALA A 51 0.34 -9.68 -19.77
N ILE A 52 -0.24 -10.86 -19.51
CA ILE A 52 -0.50 -11.35 -18.16
C ILE A 52 0.83 -11.59 -17.43
N ALA A 53 1.80 -12.24 -18.05
CA ALA A 53 3.12 -12.47 -17.49
C ALA A 53 3.85 -11.15 -17.21
N ALA A 54 3.77 -10.16 -18.10
CA ALA A 54 4.32 -8.82 -17.90
C ALA A 54 3.65 -8.10 -16.71
N ALA A 55 2.34 -8.21 -16.54
CA ALA A 55 1.64 -7.65 -15.38
C ALA A 55 2.11 -8.27 -14.05
N PHE A 56 2.28 -9.60 -13.99
CA PHE A 56 2.84 -10.27 -12.83
C PHE A 56 4.31 -9.88 -12.58
N ALA A 57 5.12 -9.76 -13.61
CA ALA A 57 6.50 -9.29 -13.50
C ALA A 57 6.55 -7.86 -12.94
N ILE A 58 5.70 -6.97 -13.41
CA ILE A 58 5.54 -5.60 -12.90
C ILE A 58 5.15 -5.59 -11.42
N LEU A 59 4.24 -6.46 -11.00
CA LEU A 59 3.85 -6.59 -9.60
C LEU A 59 4.99 -7.12 -8.71
N ALA A 60 5.83 -8.02 -9.21
CA ALA A 60 6.93 -8.63 -8.48
C ALA A 60 8.20 -7.76 -8.43
N LEU A 61 8.47 -6.95 -9.45
CA LEU A 61 9.65 -6.11 -9.60
C LEU A 61 9.93 -5.18 -8.38
N PRO A 62 8.93 -4.46 -7.82
CA PRO A 62 9.17 -3.59 -6.66
C PRO A 62 9.66 -4.33 -5.42
N TYR A 63 9.28 -5.61 -5.25
CA TYR A 63 9.75 -6.41 -4.11
C TYR A 63 11.24 -6.68 -4.16
N SER A 64 11.79 -6.91 -5.36
CA SER A 64 13.20 -7.24 -5.54
C SER A 64 14.11 -6.03 -5.54
N LEU A 65 13.65 -4.91 -6.11
CA LEU A 65 14.48 -3.70 -6.28
C LEU A 65 14.46 -2.79 -5.06
N ILE A 66 13.31 -2.61 -4.41
CA ILE A 66 13.16 -1.62 -3.34
C ILE A 66 13.58 -2.18 -1.97
N GLY A 67 13.42 -3.49 -1.74
CA GLY A 67 13.73 -4.13 -0.47
C GLY A 67 15.12 -3.80 0.10
N PRO A 68 16.22 -4.00 -0.61
CA PRO A 68 17.57 -3.75 -0.11
C PRO A 68 17.87 -2.27 0.17
N PHE A 69 17.26 -1.35 -0.57
CA PHE A 69 17.53 0.09 -0.45
C PHE A 69 16.70 0.78 0.63
N THR A 70 15.54 0.22 1.01
CA THR A 70 14.68 0.77 2.05
C THR A 70 15.37 0.84 3.40
N GLY A 71 16.12 -0.18 3.78
CA GLY A 71 16.85 -0.21 5.05
C GLY A 71 17.82 0.94 5.19
N VAL A 72 18.70 1.11 4.21
CA VAL A 72 19.76 2.15 4.21
C VAL A 72 19.17 3.57 4.26
N LEU A 73 18.08 3.81 3.54
CA LEU A 73 17.44 5.14 3.52
C LEU A 73 16.70 5.45 4.81
N LEU A 74 16.04 4.44 5.40
CA LEU A 74 15.32 4.55 6.67
C LEU A 74 16.26 4.76 7.86
N ASP A 75 17.48 4.27 7.80
CA ASP A 75 18.48 4.44 8.87
C ASP A 75 19.12 5.84 8.84
N ARG A 76 19.23 6.47 7.67
CA ARG A 76 19.86 7.78 7.52
C ARG A 76 18.93 8.97 7.75
N TRP A 77 17.64 8.81 7.51
CA TRP A 77 16.68 9.91 7.54
C TRP A 77 15.77 9.84 8.76
N ARG A 78 15.32 11.01 9.24
CA ARG A 78 14.29 11.08 10.27
C ARG A 78 13.02 10.39 9.79
N ARG A 79 12.64 9.28 10.43
CA ARG A 79 11.48 8.42 10.05
C ARG A 79 10.20 9.21 9.80
N GLN A 80 9.95 10.26 10.59
CA GLN A 80 8.78 11.13 10.41
C GLN A 80 8.80 11.84 9.04
N ARG A 81 9.96 12.33 8.59
CA ARG A 81 10.10 12.96 7.26
C ARG A 81 9.91 11.94 6.15
N VAL A 82 10.47 10.76 6.30
CA VAL A 82 10.33 9.67 5.32
C VAL A 82 8.86 9.29 5.15
N LEU A 83 8.14 9.13 6.26
CA LEU A 83 6.71 8.81 6.22
C LEU A 83 5.88 9.94 5.61
N PHE A 84 6.18 11.21 5.92
CA PHE A 84 5.48 12.35 5.35
C PHE A 84 5.67 12.43 3.84
N TRP A 85 6.94 12.45 3.38
CA TRP A 85 7.26 12.54 1.96
C TRP A 85 6.83 11.29 1.20
N GLY A 86 6.96 10.12 1.80
CA GLY A 86 6.50 8.86 1.23
C GLY A 86 4.99 8.86 0.97
N ASN A 87 4.17 9.31 1.94
CA ASN A 87 2.72 9.41 1.74
C ASN A 87 2.34 10.51 0.73
N LEU A 88 3.07 11.61 0.70
CA LEU A 88 2.85 12.65 -0.32
C LEU A 88 3.17 12.13 -1.72
N LEU A 89 4.32 11.49 -1.90
CA LEU A 89 4.68 10.85 -3.18
C LEU A 89 3.68 9.78 -3.60
N ARG A 90 3.17 9.01 -2.63
CA ARG A 90 2.12 8.03 -2.87
C ARG A 90 0.83 8.70 -3.38
N ALA A 91 0.38 9.78 -2.76
CA ALA A 91 -0.79 10.52 -3.23
C ALA A 91 -0.57 11.08 -4.64
N LEU A 92 0.61 11.67 -4.92
CA LEU A 92 0.96 12.18 -6.23
C LEU A 92 1.03 11.09 -7.30
N SER A 93 1.51 9.89 -6.95
CA SER A 93 1.59 8.76 -7.89
C SER A 93 0.22 8.24 -8.34
N MET A 94 -0.85 8.56 -7.62
CA MET A 94 -2.21 8.22 -8.04
C MET A 94 -2.70 9.10 -9.21
N ILE A 95 -2.18 10.31 -9.37
CA ILE A 95 -2.62 11.25 -10.42
C ILE A 95 -2.47 10.64 -11.82
N PRO A 96 -1.28 10.17 -12.25
CA PRO A 96 -1.15 9.56 -13.56
C PRO A 96 -1.95 8.26 -13.71
N VAL A 97 -2.11 7.46 -12.64
CA VAL A 97 -2.95 6.26 -12.69
C VAL A 97 -4.40 6.63 -13.00
N ILE A 98 -4.96 7.61 -12.28
CA ILE A 98 -6.32 8.10 -12.50
C ILE A 98 -6.46 8.67 -13.92
N TRP A 99 -5.48 9.47 -14.36
CA TRP A 99 -5.48 10.08 -15.68
C TRP A 99 -5.54 9.03 -16.81
N PHE A 100 -4.63 8.05 -16.82
CA PHE A 100 -4.61 7.01 -17.85
C PHE A 100 -5.86 6.13 -17.80
N THR A 101 -6.35 5.81 -16.60
CA THR A 101 -7.57 5.01 -16.43
C THR A 101 -8.81 5.76 -16.93
N ALA A 102 -8.92 7.06 -16.63
CA ALA A 102 -10.03 7.91 -17.11
C ALA A 102 -10.07 8.05 -18.63
N GLN A 103 -8.90 8.05 -19.29
CA GLN A 103 -8.81 8.06 -20.73
C GLN A 103 -9.02 6.67 -21.38
N GLY A 104 -9.27 5.64 -20.60
CA GLY A 104 -9.36 4.28 -21.11
C GLY A 104 -8.03 3.73 -21.64
N ASN A 105 -6.89 4.38 -21.36
CA ASN A 105 -5.58 3.99 -21.86
C ASN A 105 -4.95 2.91 -20.97
N SER A 106 -4.74 1.71 -21.53
CA SER A 106 -4.12 0.56 -20.83
C SER A 106 -2.69 0.29 -21.29
N GLY A 107 -2.07 1.26 -21.98
CA GLY A 107 -0.72 1.11 -22.51
C GLY A 107 0.38 1.14 -21.44
N VAL A 108 1.62 1.18 -21.91
CA VAL A 108 2.85 1.19 -21.10
C VAL A 108 2.85 2.31 -20.05
N GLY A 109 2.26 3.47 -20.37
CA GLY A 109 2.16 4.60 -19.44
C GLY A 109 1.39 4.28 -18.17
N LEU A 110 0.24 3.59 -18.28
CA LEU A 110 -0.51 3.10 -17.12
C LEU A 110 0.33 2.09 -16.32
N GLY A 111 0.97 1.14 -17.00
CA GLY A 111 1.82 0.12 -16.36
C GLY A 111 2.93 0.74 -15.52
N ILE A 112 3.66 1.70 -16.06
CA ILE A 112 4.72 2.43 -15.33
C ILE A 112 4.14 3.20 -14.14
N SER A 113 3.00 3.85 -14.31
CA SER A 113 2.35 4.63 -13.24
C SER A 113 1.90 3.74 -12.08
N VAL A 114 1.31 2.59 -12.38
CA VAL A 114 0.92 1.58 -11.38
C VAL A 114 2.14 1.01 -10.67
N LEU A 115 3.20 0.69 -11.42
CA LEU A 115 4.46 0.18 -10.87
C LEU A 115 5.08 1.19 -9.88
N ALA A 116 5.13 2.46 -10.26
CA ALA A 116 5.62 3.53 -9.39
C ALA A 116 4.77 3.65 -8.11
N ALA A 117 3.44 3.63 -8.25
CA ALA A 117 2.52 3.71 -7.12
C ALA A 117 2.70 2.53 -6.14
N ILE A 118 2.80 1.30 -6.65
CA ILE A 118 3.04 0.10 -5.83
C ILE A 118 4.42 0.18 -5.16
N GLY A 119 5.45 0.60 -5.89
CA GLY A 119 6.80 0.76 -5.35
C GLY A 119 6.87 1.75 -4.18
N ILE A 120 6.28 2.94 -4.35
CA ILE A 120 6.20 3.96 -3.31
C ILE A 120 5.41 3.44 -2.10
N ASN A 121 4.30 2.74 -2.35
CA ASN A 121 3.52 2.14 -1.27
C ASN A 121 4.32 1.12 -0.46
N ARG A 122 5.09 0.25 -1.11
CA ARG A 122 5.97 -0.72 -0.41
C ARG A 122 7.00 -0.03 0.46
N PHE A 123 7.59 1.06 -0.04
CA PHE A 123 8.51 1.87 0.73
C PHE A 123 7.85 2.47 1.98
N VAL A 124 6.65 3.03 1.85
CA VAL A 124 5.89 3.59 2.99
C VAL A 124 5.56 2.50 4.02
N LEU A 125 5.10 1.33 3.58
CA LEU A 125 4.78 0.21 4.48
C LEU A 125 6.01 -0.31 5.22
N ALA A 126 7.16 -0.36 4.56
CA ALA A 126 8.44 -0.71 5.20
C ALA A 126 8.82 0.33 6.26
N GLY A 127 8.67 1.61 5.95
CA GLY A 127 8.91 2.72 6.89
C GLY A 127 7.98 2.67 8.11
N LEU A 128 6.69 2.37 7.90
CA LEU A 128 5.74 2.19 9.00
C LEU A 128 6.11 1.00 9.88
N SER A 129 6.51 -0.12 9.29
CA SER A 129 6.94 -1.31 10.05
C SER A 129 8.21 -1.04 10.84
N ALA A 130 9.20 -0.35 10.26
CA ALA A 130 10.42 0.06 10.93
C ALA A 130 10.18 1.07 12.08
N ALA A 131 9.06 1.79 12.07
CA ALA A 131 8.70 2.75 13.11
C ALA A 131 8.00 2.11 14.32
N VAL A 132 7.45 0.90 14.21
CA VAL A 132 6.71 0.22 15.30
C VAL A 132 7.51 0.15 16.61
N PRO A 133 8.80 -0.23 16.61
CA PRO A 133 9.58 -0.33 17.86
C PRO A 133 9.71 0.98 18.63
N LEU A 134 9.55 2.12 17.97
CA LEU A 134 9.62 3.45 18.60
C LEU A 134 8.28 3.90 19.20
N THR A 135 7.22 3.12 19.01
CA THR A 135 5.85 3.54 19.34
C THR A 135 5.24 2.76 20.49
N VAL A 136 5.83 1.60 20.83
CA VAL A 136 5.32 0.72 21.89
C VAL A 136 6.44 0.26 22.82
N PRO A 137 6.12 -0.09 24.09
CA PRO A 137 7.07 -0.72 25.01
C PRO A 137 7.51 -2.11 24.51
N GLU A 138 8.75 -2.49 24.83
CA GLU A 138 9.36 -3.74 24.41
C GLU A 138 8.49 -4.99 24.61
N PRO A 139 7.80 -5.19 25.77
CA PRO A 139 6.94 -6.36 25.97
C PRO A 139 5.73 -6.44 25.03
N SER A 140 5.34 -5.33 24.40
CA SER A 140 4.20 -5.24 23.47
C SER A 140 4.63 -5.29 22.00
N LEU A 141 5.93 -5.33 21.71
CA LEU A 141 6.47 -5.20 20.35
C LEU A 141 6.01 -6.32 19.43
N THR A 142 6.05 -7.57 19.89
CA THR A 142 5.60 -8.73 19.11
C THR A 142 4.13 -8.60 18.72
N THR A 143 3.29 -8.19 19.69
CA THR A 143 1.85 -7.99 19.47
C THR A 143 1.60 -6.84 18.49
N ALA A 144 2.30 -5.72 18.65
CA ALA A 144 2.17 -4.56 17.76
C ALA A 144 2.60 -4.89 16.30
N ASN A 145 3.69 -5.65 16.15
CA ASN A 145 4.17 -6.11 14.85
C ASN A 145 3.22 -7.10 14.16
N ALA A 146 2.47 -7.88 14.93
CA ALA A 146 1.45 -8.77 14.37
C ALA A 146 0.18 -8.00 13.98
N ILE A 147 -0.30 -7.09 14.84
CA ILE A 147 -1.55 -6.35 14.61
C ILE A 147 -1.45 -5.40 13.42
N ALA A 148 -0.38 -4.62 13.33
CA ALA A 148 -0.30 -3.56 12.34
C ALA A 148 -0.42 -4.07 10.88
N PRO A 149 0.32 -5.11 10.44
CA PRO A 149 0.14 -5.67 9.09
C PRO A 149 -1.23 -6.34 8.91
N THR A 150 -1.67 -7.13 9.90
CA THR A 150 -2.95 -7.86 9.81
C THR A 150 -4.14 -6.91 9.67
N ALA A 151 -4.24 -5.91 10.55
CA ALA A 151 -5.29 -4.90 10.47
C ALA A 151 -5.22 -4.11 9.15
N GLY A 152 -4.02 -3.83 8.67
CA GLY A 152 -3.83 -3.15 7.39
C GLY A 152 -4.31 -3.97 6.20
N THR A 153 -3.99 -5.26 6.13
CA THR A 153 -4.49 -6.14 5.05
C THR A 153 -6.01 -6.32 5.11
N MET A 154 -6.58 -6.40 6.32
CA MET A 154 -8.03 -6.40 6.49
C MET A 154 -8.67 -5.10 5.98
N ALA A 155 -8.10 -3.95 6.29
CA ALA A 155 -8.57 -2.66 5.77
C ALA A 155 -8.51 -2.60 4.24
N ALA A 156 -7.43 -3.12 3.63
CA ALA A 156 -7.31 -3.21 2.18
C ALA A 156 -8.38 -4.13 1.58
N ALA A 157 -8.62 -5.30 2.16
CA ALA A 157 -9.63 -6.24 1.69
C ALA A 157 -11.03 -5.65 1.76
N VAL A 158 -11.42 -5.06 2.90
CA VAL A 158 -12.72 -4.40 3.07
C VAL A 158 -12.90 -3.27 2.06
N ALA A 159 -11.88 -2.42 1.90
CA ALA A 159 -11.93 -1.32 0.94
C ALA A 159 -12.01 -1.80 -0.52
N ALA A 160 -11.36 -2.92 -0.87
CA ALA A 160 -11.48 -3.52 -2.18
C ALA A 160 -12.90 -4.00 -2.47
N PHE A 161 -13.54 -4.67 -1.52
CA PHE A 161 -14.94 -5.07 -1.65
C PHE A 161 -15.90 -3.88 -1.78
N LEU A 162 -15.68 -2.82 -0.99
CA LEU A 162 -16.46 -1.59 -1.08
C LEU A 162 -16.28 -0.91 -2.46
N GLY A 163 -15.06 -0.93 -3.00
CA GLY A 163 -14.76 -0.38 -4.32
C GLY A 163 -15.52 -1.11 -5.44
N VAL A 164 -15.61 -2.44 -5.38
CA VAL A 164 -16.42 -3.23 -6.32
C VAL A 164 -17.91 -2.91 -6.16
N GLY A 165 -18.42 -2.85 -4.93
CA GLY A 165 -19.83 -2.54 -4.65
C GLY A 165 -20.25 -1.14 -5.13
N LEU A 166 -19.43 -0.13 -4.91
CA LEU A 166 -19.67 1.24 -5.38
C LEU A 166 -19.81 1.31 -6.90
N ARG A 167 -18.99 0.57 -7.64
CA ARG A 167 -19.07 0.54 -9.10
C ARG A 167 -20.37 -0.12 -9.61
N GLN A 168 -20.89 -1.11 -8.90
CA GLN A 168 -22.15 -1.76 -9.30
C GLN A 168 -23.39 -0.88 -9.03
N ALA A 169 -23.24 0.11 -8.14
CA ALA A 169 -24.30 1.02 -7.76
C ALA A 169 -24.35 2.32 -8.60
N LEU A 170 -23.27 2.63 -9.36
CA LEU A 170 -23.13 3.77 -10.25
C LEU A 170 -23.32 3.37 -11.71
#